data_287ebe42a20b47edcf49c381d8d88807
#
_entry.id   287ebe42a20b47edcf49c381d8d88807
#
_cell.length_a   1.000
_cell.length_b   1.000
_cell.length_c   1.000
_cell.angle_alpha   90.00
_cell.angle_beta   90.00
_cell.angle_gamma   90.00
#
_symmetry.space_group_name_H-M   'P 1'
#
loop_
_entity.id
_entity.type
_entity.pdbx_description
1 polymer ?
#
loop_
_entity_poly.entity_id
_entity_poly.type
_entity_poly.pdbx_seq_one_letter_code
_entity_poly.pdbx_strand_id
1 'polypeptide(L)'
;MRNTKKSGARTRRALCLGLLAMISTLSAATTPERSTIDEKYKWDLTKMYPNPAAWEKHYQDLEKQVAEFAALKGSVHKSAKALAGALKLRDSININLEKLYAFAAMRRDEDMRESSAQALYQRAQTLAVKYDEAGSWFNPELLQVPEAELRGWLKEADLKVYDHYIDDLLRSKSHILSAREEELLAMAGKATDAASDAFGLLSNTELRWRTVKDPEGKDVEITTSSYSRALQSKDRRYRRDAFLALHNSYLDVKNTLASTLAGTMQKDWYYAKARNYPTSLHRALDAENLPEGVYHNLIKTVDAHRHLLQRYTALKKKVLKLDEIHFYDLYVDLVDVPEKTYSFEEGRDLVLDGVKPFGPDYVGVMKQAFESRWIDVYENKGKRSGAYNMGTYLSAPYVLLNYKGTFNDVSTVAHELGHATQSWFAKENQPPVYAGYPMFTAEVASTAAEIVFKQSILDRTTDPKQRAFLINQMLEDMRGTVFRQTQFAEFDLTAHTMAEKGEPMTAESLMKICHEQYVRCYGNTLTIDPELAVECLRIPHYYRGYYVYRYADSYCAAAAIANRIIKQEPGAREQWMKFLKTGNSRYAIDMLKVAGVDMTTSKPVEEAMALFERLLSDLEKLL
;
A
#
# COMPACT_ATOMS: atom_id res chain seq x y z
N MET A 1 43.37 -7.31 -77.44
CA MET A 1 44.26 -8.35 -77.91
C MET A 1 44.23 -9.48 -76.91
N ARG A 2 43.57 -10.53 -77.28
CA ARG A 2 44.14 -11.93 -77.47
C ARG A 2 44.78 -12.48 -76.18
N ASN A 3 44.53 -13.59 -75.64
CA ASN A 3 43.86 -14.82 -76.04
C ASN A 3 44.00 -15.85 -74.88
N THR A 4 42.93 -16.46 -74.49
CA THR A 4 42.67 -17.93 -74.51
C THR A 4 43.70 -18.88 -73.86
N LYS A 5 43.31 -19.78 -72.94
CA LYS A 5 42.94 -21.22 -73.12
C LYS A 5 42.90 -21.90 -71.73
N LYS A 6 41.77 -22.43 -71.37
CA LYS A 6 41.33 -23.86 -71.39
C LYS A 6 42.24 -24.90 -70.70
N SER A 7 41.69 -25.55 -69.74
CA SER A 7 41.41 -26.98 -69.44
C SER A 7 41.95 -27.35 -68.02
N GLY A 8 41.37 -28.16 -67.26
CA GLY A 8 40.47 -29.28 -67.40
C GLY A 8 40.14 -29.89 -66.03
N ALA A 9 39.06 -30.59 -66.01
CA ALA A 9 38.41 -31.23 -64.91
C ALA A 9 39.22 -32.25 -64.10
N ARG A 10 38.96 -32.36 -62.79
CA ARG A 10 38.74 -33.68 -62.13
C ARG A 10 38.06 -33.54 -60.79
N THR A 11 36.92 -34.17 -60.69
CA THR A 11 36.07 -34.49 -59.58
C THR A 11 36.82 -35.04 -58.36
N ARG A 12 36.59 -34.50 -57.19
CA ARG A 12 36.59 -35.24 -55.90
C ARG A 12 35.45 -34.76 -55.04
N ARG A 13 34.48 -35.65 -54.81
CA ARG A 13 33.45 -35.51 -53.76
C ARG A 13 34.15 -35.55 -52.40
N ALA A 14 33.94 -34.52 -51.57
CA ALA A 14 34.16 -34.56 -50.13
C ALA A 14 32.87 -34.13 -49.46
N LEU A 15 32.28 -35.05 -48.70
CA LEU A 15 31.19 -34.80 -47.78
C LEU A 15 31.66 -33.72 -46.71
N CYS A 16 31.04 -32.57 -46.69
CA CYS A 16 31.09 -31.72 -45.54
C CYS A 16 29.74 -31.82 -44.81
N LEU A 17 29.76 -32.47 -43.64
CA LEU A 17 28.69 -32.37 -42.64
C LEU A 17 28.59 -30.91 -42.24
N GLY A 18 27.46 -30.29 -42.54
CA GLY A 18 27.09 -28.99 -42.02
C GLY A 18 26.64 -29.13 -40.59
N LEU A 19 27.47 -28.70 -39.64
CA LEU A 19 27.02 -28.33 -38.29
C LEU A 19 26.19 -27.06 -38.43
N LEU A 20 24.86 -27.18 -38.40
CA LEU A 20 23.97 -26.04 -38.06
C LEU A 20 24.15 -25.72 -36.57
N ALA A 21 24.98 -24.73 -36.26
CA ALA A 21 24.95 -24.08 -34.97
C ALA A 21 23.61 -23.35 -34.85
N MET A 22 22.67 -23.92 -34.10
CA MET A 22 21.53 -23.19 -33.59
C MET A 22 22.07 -22.12 -32.63
N ILE A 23 22.26 -20.92 -33.14
CA ILE A 23 22.37 -19.72 -32.29
C ILE A 23 20.96 -19.49 -31.74
N SER A 24 20.69 -20.05 -30.57
CA SER A 24 19.57 -19.60 -29.75
C SER A 24 19.86 -18.15 -29.32
N THR A 25 19.39 -17.21 -30.13
CA THR A 25 19.23 -15.84 -29.67
C THR A 25 18.26 -15.88 -28.49
N LEU A 26 18.78 -15.73 -27.27
CA LEU A 26 17.95 -15.30 -26.16
C LEU A 26 17.39 -13.93 -26.56
N SER A 27 16.26 -13.94 -27.23
CA SER A 27 15.43 -12.74 -27.36
C SER A 27 14.99 -12.38 -25.94
N ALA A 28 15.42 -11.25 -25.42
CA ALA A 28 14.83 -10.69 -24.22
C ALA A 28 13.31 -10.71 -24.45
N ALA A 29 12.59 -11.44 -23.62
CA ALA A 29 11.14 -11.59 -23.76
C ALA A 29 10.52 -10.19 -23.68
N THR A 30 10.06 -9.70 -24.84
CA THR A 30 9.38 -8.39 -24.89
C THR A 30 8.04 -8.53 -24.20
N THR A 31 7.73 -7.59 -23.30
CA THR A 31 6.42 -7.54 -22.63
C THR A 31 5.30 -7.69 -23.68
N PRO A 32 4.35 -8.64 -23.50
CA PRO A 32 3.34 -8.95 -24.50
C PRO A 32 2.33 -7.80 -24.67
N GLU A 33 1.70 -7.73 -25.83
CA GLU A 33 0.51 -6.89 -26.02
C GLU A 33 -0.70 -7.53 -25.31
N ARG A 34 -1.60 -6.70 -24.74
CA ARG A 34 -2.78 -7.19 -24.02
C ARG A 34 -3.66 -8.12 -24.87
N SER A 35 -3.74 -7.89 -26.17
CA SER A 35 -4.51 -8.72 -27.11
C SER A 35 -4.02 -10.17 -27.22
N THR A 36 -2.75 -10.44 -26.86
CA THR A 36 -2.16 -11.79 -26.93
C THR A 36 -2.36 -12.60 -25.64
N ILE A 37 -2.84 -11.97 -24.56
CA ILE A 37 -3.15 -12.65 -23.30
C ILE A 37 -4.55 -13.30 -23.43
N ASP A 38 -4.65 -14.57 -22.99
CA ASP A 38 -5.92 -15.30 -22.99
C ASP A 38 -6.96 -14.58 -22.10
N GLU A 39 -8.21 -14.54 -22.54
CA GLU A 39 -9.33 -13.88 -21.87
C GLU A 39 -9.58 -14.40 -20.44
N LYS A 40 -9.28 -15.66 -20.16
CA LYS A 40 -9.43 -16.24 -18.81
C LYS A 40 -8.51 -15.57 -17.75
N TYR A 41 -7.44 -14.90 -18.19
CA TYR A 41 -6.49 -14.19 -17.33
C TYR A 41 -6.72 -12.68 -17.29
N LYS A 42 -7.81 -12.20 -17.86
CA LYS A 42 -8.24 -10.81 -17.82
C LYS A 42 -9.50 -10.70 -16.99
N TRP A 43 -9.61 -9.66 -16.21
CA TRP A 43 -10.87 -9.36 -15.53
C TRP A 43 -12.01 -9.06 -16.51
N ASP A 44 -13.26 -9.27 -16.07
CA ASP A 44 -14.46 -9.03 -16.90
C ASP A 44 -15.19 -7.78 -16.44
N LEU A 45 -14.79 -6.62 -16.93
CA LEU A 45 -15.42 -5.35 -16.62
C LEU A 45 -16.77 -5.14 -17.33
N THR A 46 -17.17 -6.03 -18.25
CA THR A 46 -18.50 -5.95 -18.89
C THR A 46 -19.64 -6.17 -17.91
N LYS A 47 -19.35 -6.80 -16.75
CA LYS A 47 -20.28 -6.92 -15.62
C LYS A 47 -20.58 -5.58 -14.95
N MET A 48 -19.68 -4.58 -15.05
CA MET A 48 -19.95 -3.23 -14.57
C MET A 48 -20.71 -2.42 -15.64
N TYR A 49 -20.18 -2.37 -16.86
CA TYR A 49 -20.79 -1.71 -17.99
C TYR A 49 -20.63 -2.57 -19.25
N PRO A 50 -21.75 -3.02 -19.86
CA PRO A 50 -21.69 -3.93 -21.01
C PRO A 50 -21.10 -3.28 -22.27
N ASN A 51 -21.11 -1.95 -22.34
CA ASN A 51 -20.57 -1.18 -23.46
C ASN A 51 -20.34 0.29 -23.06
N PRO A 52 -19.60 1.07 -23.87
CA PRO A 52 -19.34 2.48 -23.60
C PRO A 52 -20.60 3.36 -23.52
N ALA A 53 -21.65 3.05 -24.28
CA ALA A 53 -22.89 3.81 -24.25
C ALA A 53 -23.63 3.69 -22.90
N ALA A 54 -23.55 2.54 -22.24
CA ALA A 54 -24.10 2.35 -20.90
C ALA A 54 -23.38 3.20 -19.85
N TRP A 55 -22.04 3.33 -19.96
CA TRP A 55 -21.26 4.20 -19.10
C TRP A 55 -21.60 5.68 -19.34
N GLU A 56 -21.69 6.08 -20.61
CA GLU A 56 -22.03 7.46 -21.01
C GLU A 56 -23.39 7.89 -20.47
N LYS A 57 -24.39 7.04 -20.64
CA LYS A 57 -25.73 7.30 -20.09
C LYS A 57 -25.68 7.48 -18.58
N HIS A 58 -24.97 6.60 -17.89
CA HIS A 58 -24.85 6.66 -16.44
C HIS A 58 -24.13 7.92 -15.96
N TYR A 59 -23.09 8.35 -16.68
CA TYR A 59 -22.39 9.61 -16.44
C TYR A 59 -23.36 10.81 -16.50
N GLN A 60 -24.16 10.90 -17.56
CA GLN A 60 -25.14 11.99 -17.74
C GLN A 60 -26.24 11.97 -16.67
N ASP A 61 -26.68 10.79 -16.25
CA ASP A 61 -27.69 10.67 -15.20
C ASP A 61 -27.13 11.08 -13.84
N LEU A 62 -25.85 10.77 -13.56
CA LEU A 62 -25.16 11.24 -12.35
C LEU A 62 -24.93 12.76 -12.35
N GLU A 63 -24.57 13.38 -13.48
CA GLU A 63 -24.46 14.85 -13.53
C GLU A 63 -25.76 15.54 -13.11
N LYS A 64 -26.93 15.00 -13.50
CA LYS A 64 -28.24 15.52 -13.07
C LYS A 64 -28.46 15.34 -11.57
N GLN A 65 -28.14 14.16 -11.02
CA GLN A 65 -28.29 13.89 -9.59
C GLN A 65 -27.36 14.78 -8.75
N VAL A 66 -26.15 15.08 -9.21
CA VAL A 66 -25.25 16.03 -8.56
C VAL A 66 -25.87 17.44 -8.52
N ALA A 67 -26.49 17.89 -9.61
CA ALA A 67 -27.18 19.17 -9.64
C ALA A 67 -28.43 19.19 -8.72
N GLU A 68 -29.19 18.08 -8.68
CA GLU A 68 -30.31 17.90 -7.73
C GLU A 68 -29.83 17.96 -6.28
N PHE A 69 -28.70 17.33 -5.95
CA PHE A 69 -28.13 17.38 -4.61
C PHE A 69 -27.69 18.80 -4.23
N ALA A 70 -27.04 19.53 -5.13
CA ALA A 70 -26.67 20.92 -4.92
C ALA A 70 -27.90 21.81 -4.62
N ALA A 71 -29.02 21.55 -5.28
CA ALA A 71 -30.28 22.31 -5.08
C ALA A 71 -30.92 22.09 -3.70
N LEU A 72 -30.51 21.07 -2.94
CA LEU A 72 -30.99 20.82 -1.58
C LEU A 72 -30.36 21.75 -0.54
N LYS A 73 -29.36 22.56 -0.89
CA LYS A 73 -28.74 23.53 0.00
C LYS A 73 -29.79 24.43 0.68
N GLY A 74 -29.67 24.60 1.98
CA GLY A 74 -30.62 25.36 2.79
C GLY A 74 -31.90 24.58 3.18
N SER A 75 -31.90 23.24 3.02
CA SER A 75 -33.08 22.42 3.33
C SER A 75 -32.86 21.36 4.42
N VAL A 76 -31.63 20.82 4.55
CA VAL A 76 -31.40 19.63 5.39
C VAL A 76 -31.52 19.90 6.90
N HIS A 77 -31.34 21.13 7.33
CA HIS A 77 -31.51 21.54 8.73
C HIS A 77 -32.98 21.78 9.14
N LYS A 78 -33.94 21.71 8.18
CA LYS A 78 -35.34 22.08 8.44
C LYS A 78 -36.18 20.97 9.04
N SER A 79 -35.87 19.70 8.74
CA SER A 79 -36.63 18.56 9.27
C SER A 79 -35.91 17.23 9.05
N ALA A 80 -36.23 16.25 9.88
CA ALA A 80 -35.77 14.87 9.74
C ALA A 80 -36.08 14.29 8.34
N LYS A 81 -37.26 14.58 7.79
CA LYS A 81 -37.65 14.12 6.44
C LYS A 81 -36.76 14.69 5.34
N ALA A 82 -36.43 15.99 5.41
CA ALA A 82 -35.54 16.63 4.44
C ALA A 82 -34.13 16.04 4.53
N LEU A 83 -33.60 15.83 5.74
CA LEU A 83 -32.32 15.19 5.97
C LEU A 83 -32.30 13.75 5.41
N ALA A 84 -33.32 12.93 5.69
CA ALA A 84 -33.41 11.57 5.19
C ALA A 84 -33.41 11.51 3.65
N GLY A 85 -34.15 12.42 3.00
CA GLY A 85 -34.15 12.52 1.53
C GLY A 85 -32.77 12.88 0.97
N ALA A 86 -32.09 13.84 1.56
CA ALA A 86 -30.76 14.27 1.15
C ALA A 86 -29.70 13.18 1.36
N LEU A 87 -29.72 12.46 2.48
CA LEU A 87 -28.81 11.34 2.76
C LEU A 87 -29.00 10.18 1.77
N LYS A 88 -30.27 9.82 1.46
CA LYS A 88 -30.56 8.79 0.45
C LYS A 88 -30.06 9.17 -0.95
N LEU A 89 -30.24 10.43 -1.36
CA LEU A 89 -29.69 10.91 -2.63
C LEU A 89 -28.16 10.89 -2.63
N ARG A 90 -27.55 11.35 -1.55
CA ARG A 90 -26.09 11.33 -1.37
C ARG A 90 -25.53 9.91 -1.48
N ASP A 91 -26.11 8.94 -0.79
CA ASP A 91 -25.69 7.54 -0.85
C ASP A 91 -25.86 6.97 -2.27
N SER A 92 -26.97 7.29 -2.94
CA SER A 92 -27.16 6.90 -4.34
C SER A 92 -26.08 7.45 -5.25
N ILE A 93 -25.74 8.74 -5.12
CA ILE A 93 -24.66 9.35 -5.91
C ILE A 93 -23.33 8.69 -5.60
N ASN A 94 -22.98 8.49 -4.32
CA ASN A 94 -21.71 7.91 -3.90
C ASN A 94 -21.47 6.53 -4.55
N ILE A 95 -22.37 5.58 -4.38
CA ILE A 95 -22.19 4.21 -4.91
C ILE A 95 -22.15 4.16 -6.44
N ASN A 96 -22.89 5.04 -7.11
CA ASN A 96 -22.91 5.10 -8.56
C ASN A 96 -21.67 5.82 -9.11
N LEU A 97 -21.20 6.88 -8.45
CA LEU A 97 -19.98 7.59 -8.80
C LEU A 97 -18.74 6.71 -8.58
N GLU A 98 -18.68 5.98 -7.46
CA GLU A 98 -17.64 4.97 -7.22
C GLU A 98 -17.57 3.93 -8.34
N LYS A 99 -18.73 3.37 -8.75
CA LYS A 99 -18.80 2.41 -9.84
C LYS A 99 -18.29 3.00 -11.15
N LEU A 100 -18.73 4.21 -11.48
CA LEU A 100 -18.35 4.93 -12.70
C LEU A 100 -16.85 5.22 -12.72
N TYR A 101 -16.31 5.71 -11.61
CA TYR A 101 -14.90 6.03 -11.43
C TYR A 101 -14.00 4.78 -11.47
N ALA A 102 -14.36 3.74 -10.71
CA ALA A 102 -13.60 2.49 -10.64
C ALA A 102 -13.49 1.81 -12.00
N PHE A 103 -14.60 1.76 -12.77
CA PHE A 103 -14.57 1.25 -14.13
C PHE A 103 -13.58 2.03 -15.01
N ALA A 104 -13.67 3.36 -14.99
CA ALA A 104 -12.78 4.21 -15.81
C ALA A 104 -11.31 4.07 -15.41
N ALA A 105 -11.02 3.97 -14.09
CA ALA A 105 -9.68 3.74 -13.58
C ALA A 105 -9.12 2.38 -14.04
N MET A 106 -9.89 1.30 -13.87
CA MET A 106 -9.48 -0.05 -14.28
C MET A 106 -9.28 -0.15 -15.80
N ARG A 107 -10.15 0.48 -16.61
CA ARG A 107 -9.97 0.55 -18.08
C ARG A 107 -8.68 1.25 -18.47
N ARG A 108 -8.34 2.36 -17.81
CA ARG A 108 -7.05 3.05 -18.01
C ARG A 108 -5.87 2.15 -17.63
N ASP A 109 -5.98 1.45 -16.50
CA ASP A 109 -4.88 0.67 -15.93
C ASP A 109 -4.58 -0.64 -16.72
N GLU A 110 -5.52 -1.10 -17.56
CA GLU A 110 -5.30 -2.19 -18.53
C GLU A 110 -4.21 -1.83 -19.56
N ASP A 111 -4.23 -0.61 -20.06
CA ASP A 111 -3.23 -0.08 -21.00
C ASP A 111 -3.25 1.46 -20.97
N MET A 112 -2.31 2.07 -20.25
CA MET A 112 -2.22 3.53 -20.10
C MET A 112 -1.84 4.28 -21.39
N ARG A 113 -1.58 3.56 -22.49
CA ARG A 113 -1.34 4.16 -23.81
C ARG A 113 -2.65 4.51 -24.53
N GLU A 114 -3.78 3.94 -24.09
CA GLU A 114 -5.09 4.12 -24.71
C GLU A 114 -5.70 5.48 -24.35
N SER A 115 -5.67 6.43 -25.30
CA SER A 115 -6.16 7.80 -25.10
C SER A 115 -7.64 7.85 -24.73
N SER A 116 -8.46 6.93 -25.27
CA SER A 116 -9.89 6.84 -24.96
C SER A 116 -10.13 6.48 -23.49
N ALA A 117 -9.37 5.54 -22.93
CA ALA A 117 -9.43 5.17 -21.53
C ALA A 117 -8.94 6.29 -20.60
N GLN A 118 -7.89 7.01 -21.00
CA GLN A 118 -7.41 8.21 -20.30
C GLN A 118 -8.49 9.29 -20.23
N ALA A 119 -9.16 9.57 -21.36
CA ALA A 119 -10.25 10.55 -21.40
C ALA A 119 -11.43 10.16 -20.52
N LEU A 120 -11.79 8.88 -20.51
CA LEU A 120 -12.84 8.33 -19.65
C LEU A 120 -12.53 8.57 -18.17
N TYR A 121 -11.30 8.27 -17.77
CA TYR A 121 -10.84 8.45 -16.39
C TYR A 121 -10.83 9.94 -15.98
N GLN A 122 -10.32 10.84 -16.84
CA GLN A 122 -10.34 12.28 -16.56
C GLN A 122 -11.76 12.84 -16.40
N ARG A 123 -12.71 12.35 -17.19
CA ARG A 123 -14.13 12.74 -17.05
C ARG A 123 -14.71 12.26 -15.72
N ALA A 124 -14.42 11.02 -15.32
CA ALA A 124 -14.85 10.51 -14.02
C ALA A 124 -14.27 11.33 -12.86
N GLN A 125 -12.98 11.71 -12.93
CA GLN A 125 -12.34 12.60 -11.96
C GLN A 125 -13.03 13.97 -11.91
N THR A 126 -13.33 14.55 -13.07
CA THR A 126 -14.02 15.85 -13.14
C THR A 126 -15.40 15.80 -12.48
N LEU A 127 -16.14 14.69 -12.69
CA LEU A 127 -17.45 14.53 -12.06
C LEU A 127 -17.34 14.36 -10.54
N ALA A 128 -16.32 13.64 -10.06
CA ALA A 128 -16.05 13.51 -8.62
C ALA A 128 -15.77 14.88 -7.98
N VAL A 129 -14.91 15.70 -8.59
CA VAL A 129 -14.64 17.07 -8.12
C VAL A 129 -15.91 17.91 -8.11
N LYS A 130 -16.72 17.86 -9.17
CA LYS A 130 -18.02 18.58 -9.21
C LYS A 130 -18.95 18.15 -8.09
N TYR A 131 -18.96 16.86 -7.75
CA TYR A 131 -19.79 16.35 -6.66
C TYR A 131 -19.30 16.84 -5.30
N ASP A 132 -17.97 16.84 -5.06
CA ASP A 132 -17.39 17.35 -3.82
C ASP A 132 -17.71 18.84 -3.63
N GLU A 133 -17.56 19.65 -4.69
CA GLU A 133 -17.93 21.05 -4.68
C GLU A 133 -19.43 21.26 -4.41
N ALA A 134 -20.29 20.51 -5.11
CA ALA A 134 -21.74 20.56 -4.97
C ALA A 134 -22.23 20.14 -3.58
N GLY A 135 -21.47 19.28 -2.87
CA GLY A 135 -21.80 18.74 -1.55
C GLY A 135 -21.14 19.47 -0.36
N SER A 136 -20.24 20.42 -0.59
CA SER A 136 -19.44 21.09 0.44
C SER A 136 -20.27 21.78 1.55
N TRP A 137 -21.48 22.19 1.24
CA TRP A 137 -22.42 22.83 2.15
C TRP A 137 -23.07 21.86 3.16
N PHE A 138 -23.09 20.55 2.88
CA PHE A 138 -23.97 19.59 3.57
C PHE A 138 -23.62 19.42 5.05
N ASN A 139 -22.38 19.10 5.39
CA ASN A 139 -21.96 18.92 6.78
C ASN A 139 -22.03 20.22 7.58
N PRO A 140 -21.56 21.40 7.09
CA PRO A 140 -21.74 22.67 7.79
C PRO A 140 -23.21 23.04 8.05
N GLU A 141 -24.11 22.75 7.12
CA GLU A 141 -25.54 23.01 7.31
C GLU A 141 -26.14 22.07 8.34
N LEU A 142 -25.79 20.77 8.29
CA LEU A 142 -26.29 19.79 9.25
C LEU A 142 -25.85 20.12 10.68
N LEU A 143 -24.64 20.65 10.89
CA LEU A 143 -24.13 21.06 12.19
C LEU A 143 -24.79 22.31 12.77
N GLN A 144 -25.66 23.02 12.01
CA GLN A 144 -26.49 24.09 12.54
C GLN A 144 -27.69 23.55 13.34
N VAL A 145 -28.10 22.30 13.09
CA VAL A 145 -29.14 21.65 13.88
C VAL A 145 -28.64 21.44 15.31
N PRO A 146 -29.42 21.83 16.35
CA PRO A 146 -29.04 21.53 17.73
C PRO A 146 -28.83 20.01 17.92
N GLU A 147 -27.77 19.63 18.63
CA GLU A 147 -27.40 18.21 18.79
C GLU A 147 -28.56 17.36 19.36
N ALA A 148 -29.28 17.89 20.38
CA ALA A 148 -30.40 17.17 20.97
C ALA A 148 -31.54 16.91 19.97
N GLU A 149 -31.78 17.86 19.06
CA GLU A 149 -32.77 17.73 18.00
C GLU A 149 -32.31 16.72 16.94
N LEU A 150 -31.06 16.82 16.47
CA LEU A 150 -30.47 15.89 15.51
C LEU A 150 -30.48 14.45 16.05
N ARG A 151 -30.09 14.25 17.32
CA ARG A 151 -30.19 12.94 17.99
C ARG A 151 -31.66 12.48 18.16
N GLY A 152 -32.59 13.41 18.24
CA GLY A 152 -34.03 13.12 18.20
C GLY A 152 -34.47 12.54 16.84
N TRP A 153 -34.00 13.15 15.74
CA TRP A 153 -34.29 12.71 14.38
C TRP A 153 -33.74 11.31 14.06
N LEU A 154 -32.59 10.92 14.64
CA LEU A 154 -31.99 9.59 14.48
C LEU A 154 -32.86 8.44 15.04
N LYS A 155 -33.92 8.74 15.81
CA LYS A 155 -34.89 7.73 16.26
C LYS A 155 -35.87 7.33 15.15
N GLU A 156 -35.99 8.12 14.09
CA GLU A 156 -36.80 7.80 12.93
C GLU A 156 -36.17 6.66 12.10
N ALA A 157 -37.00 5.75 11.61
CA ALA A 157 -36.53 4.53 10.93
C ALA A 157 -35.59 4.83 9.74
N ASP A 158 -35.88 5.89 8.98
CA ASP A 158 -35.10 6.28 7.79
C ASP A 158 -33.73 6.91 8.13
N LEU A 159 -33.54 7.39 9.35
CA LEU A 159 -32.32 8.05 9.80
C LEU A 159 -31.48 7.21 10.74
N LYS A 160 -32.04 6.18 11.36
CA LYS A 160 -31.34 5.32 12.33
C LYS A 160 -30.06 4.69 11.74
N VAL A 161 -30.05 4.39 10.46
CA VAL A 161 -28.89 3.83 9.77
C VAL A 161 -27.69 4.78 9.75
N TYR A 162 -27.89 6.08 9.92
CA TYR A 162 -26.82 7.10 9.90
C TYR A 162 -26.29 7.48 11.29
N ASP A 163 -26.64 6.72 12.33
CA ASP A 163 -26.29 7.04 13.71
C ASP A 163 -24.76 7.25 13.90
N HIS A 164 -23.96 6.28 13.46
CA HIS A 164 -22.50 6.38 13.55
C HIS A 164 -21.92 7.52 12.69
N TYR A 165 -22.44 7.74 11.48
CA TYR A 165 -22.03 8.87 10.63
C TYR A 165 -22.29 10.22 11.30
N ILE A 166 -23.47 10.39 11.91
CA ILE A 166 -23.82 11.62 12.61
C ILE A 166 -23.02 11.79 13.90
N ASP A 167 -22.77 10.69 14.61
CA ASP A 167 -21.96 10.70 15.83
C ASP A 167 -20.51 11.17 15.52
N ASP A 168 -19.90 10.65 14.47
CA ASP A 168 -18.56 11.07 14.02
C ASP A 168 -18.53 12.54 13.55
N LEU A 169 -19.57 12.99 12.85
CA LEU A 169 -19.72 14.39 12.45
C LEU A 169 -19.84 15.32 13.67
N LEU A 170 -20.63 14.95 14.68
CA LEU A 170 -20.78 15.72 15.92
C LEU A 170 -19.48 15.74 16.73
N ARG A 171 -18.75 14.64 16.77
CA ARG A 171 -17.43 14.54 17.42
C ARG A 171 -16.44 15.54 16.83
N SER A 172 -16.41 15.67 15.50
CA SER A 172 -15.48 16.59 14.81
C SER A 172 -15.90 18.07 14.85
N LYS A 173 -17.08 18.39 15.40
CA LYS A 173 -17.66 19.74 15.37
C LYS A 173 -16.74 20.83 15.93
N SER A 174 -15.98 20.55 16.99
CA SER A 174 -15.04 21.52 17.62
C SER A 174 -13.88 21.93 16.70
N HIS A 175 -13.64 21.17 15.62
CA HIS A 175 -12.56 21.36 14.66
C HIS A 175 -13.07 21.84 13.28
N ILE A 176 -14.36 22.05 13.16
CA ILE A 176 -14.99 22.65 11.98
C ILE A 176 -15.15 24.14 12.22
N LEU A 177 -14.60 24.93 11.31
CA LEU A 177 -14.56 26.38 11.42
C LEU A 177 -15.79 27.02 10.74
N SER A 178 -15.89 28.36 10.83
CA SER A 178 -16.90 29.10 10.08
C SER A 178 -16.71 28.90 8.55
N ALA A 179 -17.79 29.05 7.78
CA ALA A 179 -17.74 28.87 6.33
C ALA A 179 -16.65 29.75 5.65
N ARG A 180 -16.42 30.96 6.18
CA ARG A 180 -15.39 31.86 5.64
C ARG A 180 -13.97 31.40 5.99
N GLU A 181 -13.76 30.88 7.17
CA GLU A 181 -12.46 30.33 7.59
C GLU A 181 -12.14 29.07 6.83
N GLU A 182 -13.12 28.17 6.62
CA GLU A 182 -12.96 26.97 5.78
C GLU A 182 -12.61 27.33 4.34
N GLU A 183 -13.26 28.32 3.77
CA GLU A 183 -12.94 28.84 2.43
C GLU A 183 -11.50 29.36 2.36
N LEU A 184 -11.04 30.13 3.36
CA LEU A 184 -9.67 30.63 3.40
C LEU A 184 -8.65 29.50 3.52
N LEU A 185 -8.92 28.48 4.34
CA LEU A 185 -8.05 27.30 4.44
C LEU A 185 -8.01 26.50 3.13
N ALA A 186 -9.14 26.37 2.45
CA ALA A 186 -9.19 25.70 1.14
C ALA A 186 -8.38 26.47 0.08
N MET A 187 -8.49 27.80 0.06
CA MET A 187 -7.69 28.66 -0.84
C MET A 187 -6.18 28.57 -0.56
N ALA A 188 -5.77 28.35 0.70
CA ALA A 188 -4.37 28.20 1.07
C ALA A 188 -3.76 26.87 0.59
N GLY A 189 -4.59 25.88 0.23
CA GLY A 189 -4.15 24.52 -0.12
C GLY A 189 -3.03 24.48 -1.14
N LYS A 190 -3.21 25.13 -2.31
CA LYS A 190 -2.16 25.17 -3.35
C LYS A 190 -0.84 25.80 -2.89
N ALA A 191 -0.91 26.82 -2.04
CA ALA A 191 0.30 27.47 -1.53
C ALA A 191 1.01 26.60 -0.50
N THR A 192 0.25 25.90 0.35
CA THR A 192 0.80 25.02 1.38
C THR A 192 1.29 23.67 0.84
N ASP A 193 0.82 23.24 -0.33
CA ASP A 193 1.27 22.00 -1.00
C ASP A 193 2.55 22.21 -1.84
N ALA A 194 2.98 23.46 -2.06
CA ALA A 194 4.15 23.78 -2.88
C ALA A 194 5.44 23.04 -2.46
N ALA A 195 5.64 22.78 -1.17
CA ALA A 195 6.79 22.03 -0.66
C ALA A 195 6.75 20.56 -1.13
N SER A 196 5.60 19.92 -1.08
CA SER A 196 5.40 18.55 -1.56
C SER A 196 5.57 18.45 -3.08
N ASP A 197 5.03 19.44 -3.83
CA ASP A 197 5.16 19.49 -5.29
C ASP A 197 6.63 19.68 -5.70
N ALA A 198 7.36 20.58 -5.01
CA ALA A 198 8.79 20.81 -5.25
C ALA A 198 9.63 19.55 -4.97
N PHE A 199 9.33 18.80 -3.88
CA PHE A 199 9.96 17.52 -3.62
C PHE A 199 9.67 16.51 -4.75
N GLY A 200 8.42 16.43 -5.20
CA GLY A 200 8.00 15.55 -6.28
C GLY A 200 8.74 15.83 -7.58
N LEU A 201 8.85 17.11 -7.98
CA LEU A 201 9.61 17.52 -9.17
C LEU A 201 11.11 17.22 -9.00
N LEU A 202 11.71 17.62 -7.88
CA LEU A 202 13.13 17.39 -7.63
C LEU A 202 13.47 15.89 -7.68
N SER A 203 12.72 15.06 -6.96
CA SER A 203 13.04 13.63 -6.81
C SER A 203 12.75 12.79 -8.06
N ASN A 204 11.77 13.18 -8.88
CA ASN A 204 11.36 12.36 -10.03
C ASN A 204 11.87 12.88 -11.37
N THR A 205 12.26 14.17 -11.48
CA THR A 205 12.61 14.78 -12.78
C THR A 205 13.96 15.48 -12.81
N GLU A 206 14.41 16.09 -11.72
CA GLU A 206 15.59 16.97 -11.73
C GLU A 206 16.82 16.37 -11.05
N LEU A 207 16.63 15.37 -10.19
CA LEU A 207 17.72 14.73 -9.47
C LEU A 207 18.68 14.05 -10.46
N ARG A 208 19.95 14.38 -10.37
CA ARG A 208 21.00 13.79 -11.22
C ARG A 208 21.45 12.48 -10.61
N TRP A 209 21.05 11.40 -11.23
CA TRP A 209 21.41 10.07 -10.81
C TRP A 209 22.86 9.75 -11.19
N ARG A 210 23.57 9.05 -10.30
CA ARG A 210 24.92 8.58 -10.54
C ARG A 210 24.90 7.21 -11.18
N THR A 211 25.90 6.93 -12.04
CA THR A 211 26.06 5.66 -12.74
C THR A 211 27.13 4.82 -12.06
N VAL A 212 26.89 3.52 -11.96
CA VAL A 212 27.82 2.51 -11.45
C VAL A 212 27.92 1.32 -12.40
N LYS A 213 28.98 0.51 -12.28
CA LYS A 213 29.12 -0.74 -13.03
C LYS A 213 28.37 -1.86 -12.33
N ASP A 214 27.48 -2.56 -13.05
CA ASP A 214 26.88 -3.80 -12.60
C ASP A 214 27.89 -4.97 -12.54
N PRO A 215 27.49 -6.18 -12.09
CA PRO A 215 28.39 -7.33 -12.07
C PRO A 215 28.96 -7.73 -13.43
N GLU A 216 28.23 -7.45 -14.51
CA GLU A 216 28.66 -7.72 -15.89
C GLU A 216 29.50 -6.60 -16.52
N GLY A 217 29.76 -5.52 -15.75
CA GLY A 217 30.55 -4.37 -16.18
C GLY A 217 29.81 -3.34 -17.02
N LYS A 218 28.49 -3.45 -17.14
CA LYS A 218 27.62 -2.51 -17.83
C LYS A 218 27.34 -1.29 -16.95
N ASP A 219 27.24 -0.13 -17.58
CA ASP A 219 26.82 1.11 -16.90
C ASP A 219 25.31 1.08 -16.55
N VAL A 220 25.00 1.27 -15.28
CA VAL A 220 23.64 1.33 -14.73
C VAL A 220 23.47 2.62 -13.96
N GLU A 221 22.49 3.42 -14.36
CA GLU A 221 22.05 4.61 -13.61
C GLU A 221 21.28 4.17 -12.37
N ILE A 222 21.64 4.71 -11.20
CA ILE A 222 21.06 4.31 -9.92
C ILE A 222 19.91 5.26 -9.55
N THR A 223 18.74 4.95 -10.08
CA THR A 223 17.46 5.52 -9.67
C THR A 223 16.92 4.79 -8.45
N THR A 224 15.84 5.26 -7.83
CA THR A 224 15.17 4.56 -6.71
C THR A 224 14.80 3.12 -7.07
N SER A 225 14.31 2.88 -8.30
CA SER A 225 13.91 1.54 -8.76
C SER A 225 15.10 0.62 -9.04
N SER A 226 16.15 1.12 -9.70
CA SER A 226 17.37 0.32 -9.97
C SER A 226 18.15 0.04 -8.68
N TYR A 227 18.14 0.96 -7.71
CA TYR A 227 18.72 0.77 -6.39
C TYR A 227 18.12 -0.42 -5.64
N SER A 228 16.79 -0.53 -5.59
CA SER A 228 16.12 -1.65 -4.91
C SER A 228 16.55 -3.00 -5.48
N ARG A 229 16.73 -3.09 -6.82
CA ARG A 229 17.26 -4.29 -7.47
C ARG A 229 18.75 -4.52 -7.19
N ALA A 230 19.53 -3.44 -7.19
CA ALA A 230 20.97 -3.54 -6.92
C ALA A 230 21.25 -4.09 -5.52
N LEU A 231 20.46 -3.71 -4.50
CA LEU A 231 20.62 -4.20 -3.12
C LEU A 231 20.37 -5.71 -2.96
N GLN A 232 19.66 -6.35 -3.88
CA GLN A 232 19.43 -7.79 -3.88
C GLN A 232 20.56 -8.57 -4.59
N SER A 233 21.47 -7.88 -5.26
CA SER A 233 22.60 -8.51 -5.98
C SER A 233 23.51 -9.28 -5.03
N LYS A 234 24.02 -10.43 -5.48
CA LYS A 234 25.06 -11.19 -4.76
C LYS A 234 26.43 -10.48 -4.76
N ASP A 235 26.69 -9.60 -5.73
CA ASP A 235 27.92 -8.78 -5.80
C ASP A 235 27.86 -7.63 -4.76
N ARG A 236 28.65 -7.78 -3.68
CA ARG A 236 28.72 -6.79 -2.60
C ARG A 236 29.27 -5.45 -3.07
N ARG A 237 30.23 -5.44 -4.01
CA ARG A 237 30.76 -4.21 -4.61
C ARG A 237 29.63 -3.43 -5.26
N TYR A 238 28.81 -4.09 -6.07
CA TYR A 238 27.69 -3.44 -6.77
C TYR A 238 26.65 -2.90 -5.79
N ARG A 239 26.31 -3.65 -4.72
CA ARG A 239 25.40 -3.15 -3.67
C ARG A 239 25.93 -1.89 -3.01
N ARG A 240 27.23 -1.89 -2.59
CA ARG A 240 27.90 -0.74 -1.98
C ARG A 240 27.92 0.46 -2.93
N ASP A 241 28.36 0.25 -4.16
CA ASP A 241 28.51 1.32 -5.15
C ASP A 241 27.13 1.93 -5.49
N ALA A 242 26.07 1.11 -5.60
CA ALA A 242 24.70 1.56 -5.75
C ALA A 242 24.18 2.35 -4.52
N PHE A 243 24.50 1.89 -3.31
CA PHE A 243 24.17 2.59 -2.08
C PHE A 243 24.80 3.99 -2.06
N LEU A 244 26.09 4.08 -2.30
CA LEU A 244 26.82 5.35 -2.34
C LEU A 244 26.28 6.25 -3.47
N ALA A 245 26.00 5.70 -4.64
CA ALA A 245 25.48 6.45 -5.78
C ALA A 245 24.14 7.10 -5.45
N LEU A 246 23.18 6.33 -4.91
CA LEU A 246 21.86 6.86 -4.54
C LEU A 246 21.98 7.95 -3.47
N HIS A 247 22.59 7.62 -2.34
CA HIS A 247 22.62 8.53 -1.19
C HIS A 247 23.39 9.82 -1.50
N ASN A 248 24.49 9.73 -2.23
CA ASN A 248 25.23 10.92 -2.65
C ASN A 248 24.45 11.80 -3.65
N SER A 249 23.58 11.21 -4.51
CA SER A 249 22.69 12.01 -5.35
C SER A 249 21.70 12.84 -4.53
N TYR A 250 21.20 12.29 -3.42
CA TYR A 250 20.34 13.02 -2.49
C TYR A 250 21.12 14.02 -1.61
N LEU A 251 22.36 13.68 -1.20
CA LEU A 251 23.23 14.58 -0.44
C LEU A 251 23.57 15.87 -1.22
N ASP A 252 23.70 15.78 -2.55
CA ASP A 252 23.97 16.96 -3.40
C ASP A 252 22.86 18.03 -3.30
N VAL A 253 21.63 17.63 -2.93
CA VAL A 253 20.44 18.50 -2.82
C VAL A 253 19.84 18.51 -1.40
N LYS A 254 20.58 18.06 -0.38
CA LYS A 254 20.08 17.88 0.99
C LYS A 254 19.39 19.11 1.60
N ASN A 255 19.89 20.30 1.29
CA ASN A 255 19.32 21.55 1.82
C ASN A 255 17.94 21.86 1.25
N THR A 256 17.74 21.60 -0.04
CA THR A 256 16.42 21.72 -0.69
C THR A 256 15.45 20.68 -0.13
N LEU A 257 15.90 19.43 0.03
CA LEU A 257 15.08 18.37 0.63
C LEU A 257 14.68 18.70 2.06
N ALA A 258 15.63 19.17 2.89
CA ALA A 258 15.31 19.59 4.26
C ALA A 258 14.33 20.76 4.30
N SER A 259 14.47 21.73 3.40
CA SER A 259 13.54 22.87 3.30
C SER A 259 12.13 22.43 2.88
N THR A 260 12.00 21.54 1.89
CA THR A 260 10.69 21.03 1.46
C THR A 260 10.04 20.17 2.55
N LEU A 261 10.82 19.34 3.26
CA LEU A 261 10.33 18.53 4.37
C LEU A 261 9.86 19.43 5.52
N ALA A 262 10.66 20.42 5.92
CA ALA A 262 10.29 21.40 6.94
C ALA A 262 9.00 22.16 6.57
N GLY A 263 8.85 22.56 5.31
CA GLY A 263 7.64 23.20 4.80
C GLY A 263 6.40 22.31 4.94
N THR A 264 6.53 21.01 4.72
CA THR A 264 5.44 20.04 4.91
C THR A 264 5.06 19.90 6.39
N MET A 265 6.05 19.76 7.30
CA MET A 265 5.79 19.69 8.75
C MET A 265 5.11 20.96 9.27
N GLN A 266 5.55 22.13 8.79
CA GLN A 266 4.93 23.42 9.12
C GLN A 266 3.50 23.54 8.57
N LYS A 267 3.23 23.02 7.36
CA LYS A 267 1.86 22.94 6.81
C LYS A 267 0.95 22.13 7.73
N ASP A 268 1.39 20.93 8.15
CA ASP A 268 0.59 20.07 9.02
C ASP A 268 0.31 20.73 10.37
N TRP A 269 1.30 21.41 10.95
CA TRP A 269 1.13 22.21 12.15
C TRP A 269 0.19 23.41 11.94
N TYR A 270 0.31 24.12 10.81
CA TYR A 270 -0.58 25.21 10.46
C TYR A 270 -2.04 24.77 10.46
N TYR A 271 -2.37 23.67 9.77
CA TYR A 271 -3.72 23.14 9.72
C TYR A 271 -4.21 22.59 11.07
N ALA A 272 -3.33 21.98 11.86
CA ALA A 272 -3.65 21.53 13.21
C ALA A 272 -4.04 22.72 14.09
N LYS A 273 -3.20 23.75 14.13
CA LYS A 273 -3.44 24.94 14.92
C LYS A 273 -4.67 25.73 14.47
N ALA A 274 -4.85 25.91 13.17
CA ALA A 274 -6.01 26.60 12.60
C ALA A 274 -7.33 25.95 13.00
N ARG A 275 -7.36 24.61 13.13
CA ARG A 275 -8.54 23.83 13.51
C ARG A 275 -8.60 23.49 15.00
N ASN A 276 -7.85 24.18 15.85
CA ASN A 276 -7.85 24.01 17.30
C ASN A 276 -7.42 22.61 17.79
N TYR A 277 -6.55 21.92 17.04
CA TYR A 277 -5.91 20.72 17.55
C TYR A 277 -4.68 21.05 18.38
N PRO A 278 -4.40 20.29 19.46
CA PRO A 278 -3.25 20.55 20.33
C PRO A 278 -1.91 20.24 19.64
N THR A 279 -1.88 19.25 18.75
CA THR A 279 -0.69 18.81 18.01
C THR A 279 -1.04 18.37 16.59
N SER A 280 -0.06 18.30 15.72
CA SER A 280 -0.21 17.70 14.37
C SER A 280 -0.56 16.21 14.45
N LEU A 281 0.00 15.48 15.44
CA LEU A 281 -0.33 14.09 15.70
C LEU A 281 -1.81 13.92 16.04
N HIS A 282 -2.32 14.73 16.98
CA HIS A 282 -3.73 14.68 17.38
C HIS A 282 -4.65 14.84 16.17
N ARG A 283 -4.39 15.88 15.34
CA ARG A 283 -5.15 16.11 14.10
C ARG A 283 -5.11 14.91 13.16
N ALA A 284 -3.93 14.30 12.97
CA ALA A 284 -3.77 13.19 12.04
C ALA A 284 -4.51 11.92 12.49
N LEU A 285 -4.58 11.67 13.80
CA LEU A 285 -5.24 10.51 14.40
C LEU A 285 -6.75 10.72 14.58
N ASP A 286 -7.18 11.95 14.82
CA ASP A 286 -8.59 12.31 15.04
C ASP A 286 -9.46 11.98 13.82
N ALA A 287 -8.93 12.06 12.60
CA ALA A 287 -9.64 11.71 11.38
C ALA A 287 -10.26 10.29 11.39
N GLU A 288 -9.68 9.36 12.16
CA GLU A 288 -10.17 7.99 12.35
C GLU A 288 -10.49 7.68 13.83
N ASN A 289 -10.63 8.72 14.66
CA ASN A 289 -10.87 8.62 16.10
C ASN A 289 -9.90 7.69 16.82
N LEU A 290 -8.60 7.81 16.50
CA LEU A 290 -7.55 7.00 17.10
C LEU A 290 -6.93 7.70 18.31
N PRO A 291 -6.84 7.06 19.48
CA PRO A 291 -6.10 7.59 20.61
C PRO A 291 -4.61 7.72 20.31
N GLU A 292 -3.96 8.83 20.72
CA GLU A 292 -2.50 9.00 20.56
C GLU A 292 -1.68 7.87 21.20
N GLY A 293 -2.24 7.23 22.25
CA GLY A 293 -1.64 6.08 22.89
C GLY A 293 -1.34 4.91 21.92
N VAL A 294 -2.09 4.75 20.83
CA VAL A 294 -1.82 3.74 19.80
C VAL A 294 -0.46 4.00 19.16
N TYR A 295 -0.24 5.22 18.70
CA TYR A 295 1.02 5.63 18.08
C TYR A 295 2.22 5.51 19.02
N HIS A 296 2.07 6.00 20.24
CA HIS A 296 3.14 5.96 21.25
C HIS A 296 3.44 4.53 21.73
N ASN A 297 2.41 3.68 21.87
CA ASN A 297 2.60 2.27 22.24
C ASN A 297 3.36 1.50 21.17
N LEU A 298 3.09 1.75 19.89
CA LEU A 298 3.84 1.15 18.79
C LEU A 298 5.34 1.45 18.94
N ILE A 299 5.70 2.74 18.96
CA ILE A 299 7.11 3.16 19.05
C ILE A 299 7.77 2.57 20.30
N LYS A 300 7.15 2.72 21.46
CA LYS A 300 7.68 2.24 22.73
C LYS A 300 7.90 0.74 22.75
N THR A 301 6.95 -0.03 22.22
CA THR A 301 7.00 -1.49 22.28
C THR A 301 8.03 -2.04 21.29
N VAL A 302 8.08 -1.52 20.06
CA VAL A 302 9.08 -1.92 19.07
C VAL A 302 10.49 -1.53 19.53
N ASP A 303 10.66 -0.32 20.14
CA ASP A 303 11.94 0.11 20.68
C ASP A 303 12.45 -0.81 21.81
N ALA A 304 11.55 -1.29 22.68
CA ALA A 304 11.89 -2.26 23.73
C ALA A 304 12.38 -3.61 23.14
N HIS A 305 12.00 -3.95 21.93
CA HIS A 305 12.34 -5.19 21.25
C HIS A 305 13.40 -5.05 20.15
N ARG A 306 14.06 -3.88 20.02
CA ARG A 306 15.12 -3.66 19.01
C ARG A 306 16.26 -4.67 19.06
N HIS A 307 16.50 -5.31 20.22
CA HIS A 307 17.47 -6.39 20.36
C HIS A 307 17.20 -7.57 19.40
N LEU A 308 15.95 -7.80 19.00
CA LEU A 308 15.59 -8.81 17.99
C LEU A 308 16.10 -8.43 16.60
N LEU A 309 15.95 -7.15 16.22
CA LEU A 309 16.51 -6.63 14.96
C LEU A 309 18.05 -6.74 14.95
N GLN A 310 18.69 -6.41 16.08
CA GLN A 310 20.13 -6.53 16.24
C GLN A 310 20.60 -7.99 16.14
N ARG A 311 19.89 -8.92 16.78
CA ARG A 311 20.15 -10.36 16.69
C ARG A 311 20.01 -10.89 15.26
N TYR A 312 18.96 -10.46 14.54
CA TYR A 312 18.77 -10.81 13.13
C TYR A 312 19.89 -10.24 12.24
N THR A 313 20.31 -9.00 12.47
CA THR A 313 21.42 -8.38 11.74
C THR A 313 22.74 -9.12 12.00
N ALA A 314 23.00 -9.54 13.23
CA ALA A 314 24.16 -10.35 13.59
C ALA A 314 24.13 -11.73 12.91
N LEU A 315 22.95 -12.36 12.80
CA LEU A 315 22.78 -13.61 12.04
C LEU A 315 23.10 -13.39 10.56
N LYS A 316 22.59 -12.32 9.94
CA LYS A 316 22.92 -11.97 8.54
C LYS A 316 24.43 -11.82 8.35
N LYS A 317 25.10 -11.06 9.22
CA LYS A 317 26.56 -10.90 9.19
C LYS A 317 27.29 -12.24 9.19
N LYS A 318 26.89 -13.15 10.11
CA LYS A 318 27.49 -14.49 10.25
C LYS A 318 27.29 -15.35 8.99
N VAL A 319 26.04 -15.42 8.47
CA VAL A 319 25.70 -16.25 7.31
C VAL A 319 26.35 -15.74 6.03
N LEU A 320 26.40 -14.43 5.83
CA LEU A 320 27.06 -13.79 4.70
C LEU A 320 28.59 -13.77 4.84
N LYS A 321 29.13 -14.22 5.97
CA LYS A 321 30.58 -14.27 6.26
C LYS A 321 31.27 -12.92 6.08
N LEU A 322 30.65 -11.86 6.61
CA LEU A 322 31.17 -10.49 6.50
C LEU A 322 31.91 -10.11 7.76
N ASP A 323 33.05 -9.40 7.61
CA ASP A 323 33.79 -8.79 8.73
C ASP A 323 32.99 -7.62 9.33
N GLU A 324 32.35 -6.84 8.45
CA GLU A 324 31.41 -5.76 8.79
C GLU A 324 30.18 -5.85 7.90
N ILE A 325 28.99 -5.67 8.49
CA ILE A 325 27.72 -5.61 7.77
C ILE A 325 27.25 -4.17 7.71
N HIS A 326 26.87 -3.72 6.53
CA HIS A 326 26.40 -2.38 6.23
C HIS A 326 24.94 -2.40 5.80
N PHE A 327 24.31 -1.24 5.72
CA PHE A 327 22.92 -1.12 5.33
C PHE A 327 22.62 -1.81 3.98
N TYR A 328 23.53 -1.69 3.01
CA TYR A 328 23.40 -2.30 1.69
C TYR A 328 23.53 -3.84 1.69
N ASP A 329 23.92 -4.45 2.81
CA ASP A 329 24.00 -5.92 2.97
C ASP A 329 22.68 -6.50 3.54
N LEU A 330 21.76 -5.66 4.06
CA LEU A 330 20.54 -6.13 4.73
C LEU A 330 19.50 -6.75 3.78
N TYR A 331 19.59 -6.51 2.48
CA TYR A 331 18.59 -6.92 1.49
C TYR A 331 18.96 -8.18 0.71
N VAL A 332 20.11 -8.75 1.00
CA VAL A 332 20.58 -9.99 0.35
C VAL A 332 19.89 -11.19 0.99
N ASP A 333 19.42 -12.10 0.16
CA ASP A 333 18.87 -13.38 0.61
C ASP A 333 19.93 -14.20 1.34
N LEU A 334 19.55 -14.74 2.50
CA LEU A 334 20.44 -15.58 3.31
C LEU A 334 20.52 -17.01 2.81
N VAL A 335 19.52 -17.44 2.05
CA VAL A 335 19.35 -18.84 1.61
C VAL A 335 19.23 -18.88 0.11
N ASP A 336 20.15 -19.59 -0.52
CA ASP A 336 20.13 -19.83 -1.97
C ASP A 336 19.28 -21.08 -2.25
N VAL A 337 18.02 -20.86 -2.64
CA VAL A 337 17.13 -21.92 -3.11
C VAL A 337 16.95 -21.77 -4.63
N PRO A 338 16.87 -22.87 -5.39
CA PRO A 338 16.50 -22.79 -6.79
C PRO A 338 15.17 -22.05 -6.93
N GLU A 339 15.14 -21.04 -7.79
CA GLU A 339 13.91 -20.29 -8.07
C GLU A 339 12.88 -21.23 -8.70
N LYS A 340 11.81 -21.50 -7.95
CA LYS A 340 10.67 -22.27 -8.46
C LYS A 340 9.70 -21.30 -9.09
N THR A 341 9.36 -21.55 -10.35
CA THR A 341 8.30 -20.82 -11.03
C THR A 341 6.98 -21.56 -10.84
N TYR A 342 5.95 -20.82 -10.45
CA TYR A 342 4.59 -21.30 -10.25
C TYR A 342 3.71 -20.79 -11.40
N SER A 343 3.00 -21.65 -12.09
CA SER A 343 1.90 -21.21 -12.95
C SER A 343 0.84 -20.49 -12.12
N PHE A 344 0.00 -19.67 -12.74
CA PHE A 344 -1.07 -19.00 -12.01
C PHE A 344 -2.05 -20.00 -11.37
N GLU A 345 -2.32 -21.13 -12.04
CA GLU A 345 -3.15 -22.21 -11.53
C GLU A 345 -2.53 -22.90 -10.30
N GLU A 346 -1.23 -23.18 -10.31
CA GLU A 346 -0.53 -23.68 -9.12
C GLU A 346 -0.56 -22.67 -7.98
N GLY A 347 -0.33 -21.38 -8.29
CA GLY A 347 -0.41 -20.27 -7.31
C GLY A 347 -1.81 -20.18 -6.69
N ARG A 348 -2.86 -20.24 -7.52
CA ARG A 348 -4.27 -20.28 -7.08
C ARG A 348 -4.50 -21.42 -6.08
N ASP A 349 -4.09 -22.64 -6.46
CA ASP A 349 -4.35 -23.84 -5.65
C ASP A 349 -3.60 -23.77 -4.32
N LEU A 350 -2.36 -23.24 -4.32
CA LEU A 350 -1.59 -22.98 -3.10
C LEU A 350 -2.27 -21.94 -2.19
N VAL A 351 -2.78 -20.84 -2.75
CA VAL A 351 -3.46 -19.80 -1.99
C VAL A 351 -4.75 -20.34 -1.37
N LEU A 352 -5.61 -20.99 -2.16
CA LEU A 352 -6.87 -21.55 -1.67
C LEU A 352 -6.65 -22.60 -0.56
N ASP A 353 -5.60 -23.39 -0.69
CA ASP A 353 -5.23 -24.37 0.33
C ASP A 353 -4.62 -23.71 1.57
N GLY A 354 -3.77 -22.71 1.40
CA GLY A 354 -3.09 -22.00 2.47
C GLY A 354 -4.02 -21.18 3.37
N VAL A 355 -5.13 -20.67 2.82
CA VAL A 355 -6.10 -19.83 3.57
C VAL A 355 -7.27 -20.63 4.18
N LYS A 356 -7.29 -21.96 4.05
CA LYS A 356 -8.30 -22.84 4.69
C LYS A 356 -8.54 -22.58 6.18
N PRO A 357 -7.52 -22.19 6.99
CA PRO A 357 -7.75 -21.87 8.40
C PRO A 357 -8.81 -20.80 8.65
N PHE A 358 -9.08 -19.88 7.70
CA PHE A 358 -10.15 -18.87 7.83
C PHE A 358 -11.58 -19.45 7.71
N GLY A 359 -11.73 -20.67 7.18
CA GLY A 359 -13.02 -21.34 7.03
C GLY A 359 -13.61 -21.29 5.61
N PRO A 360 -14.68 -22.10 5.39
CA PRO A 360 -15.21 -22.34 4.03
C PRO A 360 -15.81 -21.09 3.37
N ASP A 361 -16.47 -20.22 4.12
CA ASP A 361 -17.09 -19.00 3.57
C ASP A 361 -16.02 -18.06 2.99
N TYR A 362 -14.89 -17.89 3.72
CA TYR A 362 -13.76 -17.09 3.27
C TYR A 362 -13.12 -17.66 1.99
N VAL A 363 -12.81 -18.96 2.01
CA VAL A 363 -12.26 -19.68 0.86
C VAL A 363 -13.21 -19.64 -0.34
N GLY A 364 -14.53 -19.70 -0.08
CA GLY A 364 -15.56 -19.62 -1.10
C GLY A 364 -15.52 -18.32 -1.90
N VAL A 365 -15.32 -17.18 -1.24
CA VAL A 365 -15.20 -15.87 -1.92
C VAL A 365 -13.92 -15.80 -2.76
N MET A 366 -12.77 -16.26 -2.23
CA MET A 366 -11.54 -16.32 -3.01
C MET A 366 -11.67 -17.24 -4.24
N LYS A 367 -12.32 -18.39 -4.08
CA LYS A 367 -12.60 -19.30 -5.20
C LYS A 367 -13.45 -18.63 -6.26
N GLN A 368 -14.51 -17.92 -5.83
CA GLN A 368 -15.36 -17.13 -6.74
C GLN A 368 -14.54 -16.08 -7.51
N ALA A 369 -13.56 -15.42 -6.88
CA ALA A 369 -12.70 -14.45 -7.54
C ALA A 369 -11.93 -15.06 -8.73
N PHE A 370 -11.40 -16.26 -8.55
CA PHE A 370 -10.72 -17.00 -9.62
C PHE A 370 -11.68 -17.45 -10.73
N GLU A 371 -12.87 -17.94 -10.37
CA GLU A 371 -13.85 -18.51 -11.32
C GLU A 371 -14.62 -17.45 -12.09
N SER A 372 -14.77 -16.24 -11.52
CA SER A 372 -15.62 -15.18 -12.09
C SER A 372 -14.84 -14.08 -12.81
N ARG A 373 -13.59 -14.29 -13.12
CA ARG A 373 -12.73 -13.33 -13.82
C ARG A 373 -12.67 -11.96 -13.10
N TRP A 374 -12.42 -11.99 -11.76
CA TRP A 374 -12.17 -10.74 -11.03
C TRP A 374 -10.72 -10.28 -11.15
N ILE A 375 -9.81 -11.14 -11.65
CA ILE A 375 -8.37 -10.94 -11.59
C ILE A 375 -7.80 -10.68 -12.99
N ASP A 376 -7.09 -9.57 -13.16
CA ASP A 376 -6.26 -9.28 -14.32
C ASP A 376 -4.81 -9.70 -14.00
N VAL A 377 -4.35 -10.80 -14.57
CA VAL A 377 -3.23 -11.59 -14.03
C VAL A 377 -1.87 -11.09 -14.49
N TYR A 378 -1.62 -11.10 -15.81
CA TYR A 378 -0.28 -10.92 -16.34
C TYR A 378 0.06 -9.50 -16.73
N GLU A 379 1.36 -9.18 -16.68
CA GLU A 379 1.91 -7.94 -17.22
C GLU A 379 1.67 -7.86 -18.72
N ASN A 380 1.30 -6.69 -19.22
CA ASN A 380 1.27 -6.35 -20.63
C ASN A 380 1.81 -4.95 -20.89
N LYS A 381 2.14 -4.63 -22.13
CA LYS A 381 2.59 -3.29 -22.50
C LYS A 381 1.54 -2.24 -22.10
N GLY A 382 1.99 -1.21 -21.44
CA GLY A 382 1.14 -0.11 -20.98
C GLY A 382 0.30 -0.38 -19.74
N LYS A 383 0.25 -1.61 -19.22
CA LYS A 383 -0.45 -1.94 -17.98
C LYS A 383 0.20 -1.24 -16.78
N ARG A 384 -0.61 -0.78 -15.86
CA ARG A 384 -0.15 -0.20 -14.59
C ARG A 384 0.68 -1.23 -13.81
N SER A 385 1.84 -0.80 -13.31
CA SER A 385 2.70 -1.63 -12.47
C SER A 385 2.14 -1.82 -11.06
N GLY A 386 2.66 -2.83 -10.35
CA GLY A 386 2.23 -3.19 -9.00
C GLY A 386 1.02 -4.12 -8.99
N ALA A 387 0.34 -4.19 -7.84
CA ALA A 387 -0.90 -4.93 -7.63
C ALA A 387 -1.86 -4.06 -6.81
N TYR A 388 -3.15 -4.29 -6.96
CA TYR A 388 -4.17 -3.66 -6.13
C TYR A 388 -5.51 -4.39 -6.20
N ASN A 389 -6.33 -4.22 -5.18
CA ASN A 389 -7.76 -4.51 -5.20
C ASN A 389 -8.57 -3.22 -5.43
N MET A 390 -9.59 -3.29 -6.28
CA MET A 390 -10.56 -2.22 -6.50
C MET A 390 -11.96 -2.80 -6.59
N GLY A 391 -12.76 -2.55 -5.57
CA GLY A 391 -14.17 -2.92 -5.52
C GLY A 391 -15.03 -1.69 -5.26
N THR A 392 -16.33 -1.79 -5.57
CA THR A 392 -17.33 -0.81 -5.22
C THR A 392 -18.55 -1.50 -4.65
N TYR A 393 -19.45 -0.74 -4.06
CA TYR A 393 -20.72 -1.30 -3.57
C TYR A 393 -21.49 -2.07 -4.65
N LEU A 394 -21.44 -1.58 -5.89
CA LEU A 394 -22.18 -2.11 -7.05
C LEU A 394 -21.34 -3.02 -7.97
N SER A 395 -20.14 -3.43 -7.57
CA SER A 395 -19.30 -4.29 -8.41
C SER A 395 -18.66 -5.43 -7.61
N ALA A 396 -18.07 -6.38 -8.33
CA ALA A 396 -17.10 -7.31 -7.72
C ALA A 396 -15.85 -6.55 -7.27
N PRO A 397 -15.10 -7.07 -6.27
CA PRO A 397 -13.80 -6.53 -5.88
C PRO A 397 -12.73 -7.06 -6.84
N TYR A 398 -12.52 -6.33 -7.94
CA TYR A 398 -11.53 -6.67 -8.95
C TYR A 398 -10.10 -6.54 -8.44
N VAL A 399 -9.20 -7.34 -8.98
CA VAL A 399 -7.77 -7.37 -8.61
C VAL A 399 -6.91 -7.20 -9.87
N LEU A 400 -5.94 -6.28 -9.83
CA LEU A 400 -4.90 -6.16 -10.84
C LEU A 400 -3.61 -6.77 -10.30
N LEU A 401 -2.96 -7.62 -11.11
CA LEU A 401 -1.66 -8.21 -10.83
C LEU A 401 -0.70 -7.97 -12.00
N ASN A 402 0.58 -8.20 -11.76
CA ASN A 402 1.63 -8.34 -12.77
C ASN A 402 2.42 -9.64 -12.47
N TYR A 403 1.71 -10.76 -12.49
CA TYR A 403 2.16 -12.07 -12.06
C TYR A 403 3.30 -12.62 -12.95
N LYS A 404 4.43 -13.01 -12.34
CA LYS A 404 5.62 -13.57 -13.00
C LYS A 404 5.93 -15.01 -12.58
N GLY A 405 5.21 -15.51 -11.58
CA GLY A 405 5.33 -16.89 -11.10
C GLY A 405 6.32 -17.07 -9.96
N THR A 406 6.82 -16.02 -9.34
CA THR A 406 7.65 -16.14 -8.13
C THR A 406 6.80 -16.49 -6.91
N PHE A 407 7.41 -17.00 -5.84
CA PHE A 407 6.70 -17.22 -4.57
C PHE A 407 6.10 -15.90 -4.01
N ASN A 408 6.81 -14.80 -4.21
CA ASN A 408 6.30 -13.48 -3.83
C ASN A 408 5.03 -13.10 -4.61
N ASP A 409 4.95 -13.41 -5.91
CA ASP A 409 3.72 -13.17 -6.68
C ASP A 409 2.55 -14.02 -6.15
N VAL A 410 2.79 -15.28 -5.75
CA VAL A 410 1.76 -16.12 -5.13
C VAL A 410 1.30 -15.51 -3.80
N SER A 411 2.23 -15.00 -2.99
CA SER A 411 1.93 -14.28 -1.74
C SER A 411 1.11 -13.01 -2.00
N THR A 412 1.46 -12.26 -3.05
CA THR A 412 0.71 -11.08 -3.50
C THR A 412 -0.72 -11.42 -3.89
N VAL A 413 -0.95 -12.58 -4.54
CA VAL A 413 -2.33 -13.06 -4.80
C VAL A 413 -3.11 -13.25 -3.51
N ALA A 414 -2.50 -13.86 -2.47
CA ALA A 414 -3.16 -14.02 -1.18
C ALA A 414 -3.47 -12.68 -0.51
N HIS A 415 -2.55 -11.72 -0.63
CA HIS A 415 -2.69 -10.35 -0.12
C HIS A 415 -3.87 -9.61 -0.79
N GLU A 416 -3.87 -9.51 -2.11
CA GLU A 416 -4.90 -8.77 -2.85
C GLU A 416 -6.29 -9.42 -2.73
N LEU A 417 -6.34 -10.75 -2.66
CA LEU A 417 -7.58 -11.46 -2.37
C LEU A 417 -8.02 -11.29 -0.91
N GLY A 418 -7.11 -11.00 0.02
CA GLY A 418 -7.44 -10.58 1.38
C GLY A 418 -8.23 -9.27 1.39
N HIS A 419 -7.80 -8.26 0.63
CA HIS A 419 -8.58 -7.04 0.40
C HIS A 419 -9.92 -7.32 -0.28
N ALA A 420 -9.91 -8.16 -1.32
CA ALA A 420 -11.13 -8.49 -2.07
C ALA A 420 -12.18 -9.17 -1.17
N THR A 421 -11.77 -10.07 -0.26
CA THR A 421 -12.70 -10.72 0.68
C THR A 421 -13.26 -9.72 1.69
N GLN A 422 -12.45 -8.79 2.22
CA GLN A 422 -12.95 -7.73 3.11
C GLN A 422 -13.97 -6.85 2.40
N SER A 423 -13.65 -6.38 1.21
CA SER A 423 -14.56 -5.55 0.40
C SER A 423 -15.86 -6.29 0.09
N TRP A 424 -15.78 -7.59 -0.24
CA TRP A 424 -16.96 -8.42 -0.49
C TRP A 424 -17.85 -8.55 0.74
N PHE A 425 -17.28 -8.96 1.90
CA PHE A 425 -18.10 -9.16 3.10
C PHE A 425 -18.64 -7.86 3.66
N ALA A 426 -17.90 -6.75 3.56
CA ALA A 426 -18.39 -5.45 3.99
C ALA A 426 -19.62 -5.02 3.17
N LYS A 427 -19.53 -5.02 1.84
CA LYS A 427 -20.64 -4.59 0.98
C LYS A 427 -21.89 -5.48 1.06
N GLU A 428 -21.72 -6.79 1.28
CA GLU A 428 -22.84 -7.72 1.39
C GLU A 428 -23.58 -7.63 2.75
N ASN A 429 -22.95 -7.00 3.77
CA ASN A 429 -23.50 -6.96 5.12
C ASN A 429 -23.75 -5.56 5.66
N GLN A 430 -23.29 -4.51 4.94
CA GLN A 430 -23.45 -3.12 5.37
C GLN A 430 -24.29 -2.32 4.36
N PRO A 431 -25.03 -1.31 4.83
CA PRO A 431 -25.63 -0.34 3.93
C PRO A 431 -24.54 0.49 3.21
N PRO A 432 -24.89 1.17 2.10
CA PRO A 432 -23.93 1.96 1.31
C PRO A 432 -23.04 2.89 2.13
N VAL A 433 -23.60 3.57 3.11
CA VAL A 433 -22.87 4.53 3.97
C VAL A 433 -21.73 3.88 4.77
N TYR A 434 -21.76 2.57 5.00
CA TYR A 434 -20.78 1.82 5.80
C TYR A 434 -20.09 0.68 5.05
N ALA A 435 -20.26 0.56 3.75
CA ALA A 435 -19.69 -0.56 2.97
C ALA A 435 -18.17 -0.46 2.75
N GLY A 436 -17.57 0.73 2.92
CA GLY A 436 -16.13 0.90 3.00
C GLY A 436 -15.55 0.47 4.35
N TYR A 437 -14.26 0.69 4.57
CA TYR A 437 -13.58 0.47 5.85
C TYR A 437 -12.47 1.52 6.06
N PRO A 438 -12.12 1.83 7.34
CA PRO A 438 -11.12 2.84 7.66
C PRO A 438 -9.73 2.47 7.11
N MET A 439 -8.95 3.49 6.76
CA MET A 439 -7.59 3.30 6.23
C MET A 439 -6.67 2.59 7.25
N PHE A 440 -6.87 2.82 8.54
CA PHE A 440 -6.13 2.15 9.62
C PHE A 440 -6.32 0.62 9.60
N THR A 441 -7.46 0.12 9.13
CA THR A 441 -7.76 -1.31 9.06
C THR A 441 -7.63 -1.89 7.66
N ALA A 442 -7.28 -1.07 6.67
CA ALA A 442 -7.28 -1.47 5.26
C ALA A 442 -6.31 -2.62 4.96
N GLU A 443 -5.13 -2.62 5.59
CA GLU A 443 -4.11 -3.65 5.39
C GLU A 443 -4.25 -4.85 6.34
N VAL A 444 -5.19 -4.84 7.28
CA VAL A 444 -5.31 -5.92 8.28
C VAL A 444 -5.77 -7.21 7.63
N ALA A 445 -6.73 -7.13 6.72
CA ALA A 445 -7.28 -8.34 6.08
C ALA A 445 -6.31 -8.96 5.08
N SER A 446 -5.65 -8.15 4.28
CA SER A 446 -4.65 -8.57 3.30
C SER A 446 -3.43 -9.19 3.98
N THR A 447 -2.88 -8.51 4.98
CA THR A 447 -1.71 -8.98 5.73
C THR A 447 -2.02 -10.25 6.55
N ALA A 448 -3.21 -10.34 7.16
CA ALA A 448 -3.62 -11.57 7.86
C ALA A 448 -3.71 -12.77 6.89
N ALA A 449 -4.27 -12.56 5.68
CA ALA A 449 -4.33 -13.60 4.65
C ALA A 449 -2.92 -14.06 4.24
N GLU A 450 -2.01 -13.12 4.05
CA GLU A 450 -0.62 -13.38 3.67
C GLU A 450 0.14 -14.15 4.77
N ILE A 451 0.01 -13.74 6.04
CA ILE A 451 0.65 -14.41 7.18
C ILE A 451 0.12 -15.86 7.34
N VAL A 452 -1.20 -16.06 7.27
CA VAL A 452 -1.80 -17.40 7.37
C VAL A 452 -1.37 -18.26 6.20
N PHE A 453 -1.35 -17.72 4.98
CA PHE A 453 -0.86 -18.40 3.79
C PHE A 453 0.60 -18.85 3.97
N LYS A 454 1.52 -17.93 4.27
CA LYS A 454 2.95 -18.22 4.45
C LYS A 454 3.19 -19.24 5.56
N GLN A 455 2.51 -19.12 6.71
CA GLN A 455 2.62 -20.09 7.80
C GLN A 455 2.12 -21.46 7.36
N SER A 456 1.00 -21.53 6.64
CA SER A 456 0.45 -22.80 6.13
C SER A 456 1.40 -23.50 5.15
N ILE A 457 2.13 -22.76 4.33
CA ILE A 457 3.17 -23.32 3.45
C ILE A 457 4.37 -23.79 4.27
N LEU A 458 4.81 -22.98 5.25
CA LEU A 458 5.93 -23.32 6.13
C LEU A 458 5.68 -24.61 6.92
N ASP A 459 4.46 -24.81 7.44
CA ASP A 459 4.09 -25.98 8.24
C ASP A 459 4.15 -27.28 7.43
N ARG A 460 3.94 -27.21 6.11
CA ARG A 460 3.97 -28.36 5.18
C ARG A 460 5.33 -28.57 4.52
N THR A 461 6.20 -27.58 4.59
CA THR A 461 7.53 -27.65 3.98
C THR A 461 8.46 -28.45 4.89
N THR A 462 9.01 -29.55 4.38
CA THR A 462 9.94 -30.42 5.13
C THR A 462 11.41 -30.18 4.81
N ASP A 463 11.72 -29.68 3.59
CA ASP A 463 13.08 -29.37 3.19
C ASP A 463 13.67 -28.20 4.02
N PRO A 464 14.81 -28.42 4.72
CA PRO A 464 15.37 -27.40 5.62
C PRO A 464 15.74 -26.08 4.93
N LYS A 465 16.22 -26.15 3.67
CA LYS A 465 16.59 -24.93 2.92
C LYS A 465 15.36 -24.13 2.52
N GLN A 466 14.31 -24.80 2.04
CA GLN A 466 13.05 -24.14 1.72
C GLN A 466 12.39 -23.55 2.95
N ARG A 467 12.45 -24.26 4.09
CA ARG A 467 11.98 -23.70 5.38
C ARG A 467 12.74 -22.45 5.77
N ALA A 468 14.08 -22.49 5.69
CA ALA A 468 14.91 -21.34 6.01
C ALA A 468 14.62 -20.16 5.09
N PHE A 469 14.40 -20.39 3.80
CA PHE A 469 13.99 -19.36 2.84
C PHE A 469 12.64 -18.71 3.23
N LEU A 470 11.60 -19.53 3.50
CA LEU A 470 10.28 -19.04 3.88
C LEU A 470 10.32 -18.22 5.18
N ILE A 471 11.04 -18.72 6.18
CA ILE A 471 11.21 -18.00 7.46
C ILE A 471 11.95 -16.68 7.24
N ASN A 472 13.00 -16.68 6.41
CA ASN A 472 13.74 -15.46 6.08
C ASN A 472 12.85 -14.43 5.40
N GLN A 473 11.98 -14.82 4.45
CA GLN A 473 11.01 -13.92 3.83
C GLN A 473 10.06 -13.32 4.87
N MET A 474 9.50 -14.12 5.78
CA MET A 474 8.62 -13.60 6.85
C MET A 474 9.33 -12.62 7.78
N LEU A 475 10.61 -12.88 8.10
CA LEU A 475 11.43 -11.96 8.91
C LEU A 475 11.73 -10.65 8.15
N GLU A 476 12.00 -10.71 6.85
CA GLU A 476 12.20 -9.51 6.01
C GLU A 476 10.93 -8.67 5.91
N ASP A 477 9.76 -9.30 5.77
CA ASP A 477 8.48 -8.58 5.79
C ASP A 477 8.32 -7.79 7.10
N MET A 478 8.58 -8.45 8.24
CA MET A 478 8.49 -7.80 9.54
C MET A 478 9.57 -6.74 9.75
N ARG A 479 10.80 -6.97 9.28
CA ARG A 479 11.87 -5.97 9.32
C ARG A 479 11.48 -4.72 8.54
N GLY A 480 10.94 -4.90 7.33
CA GLY A 480 10.52 -3.82 6.44
C GLY A 480 9.25 -3.10 6.87
N THR A 481 8.27 -3.85 7.38
CA THR A 481 6.92 -3.32 7.66
C THR A 481 6.73 -2.91 9.12
N VAL A 482 7.39 -3.59 10.08
CA VAL A 482 7.26 -3.23 11.50
C VAL A 482 8.44 -2.40 11.96
N PHE A 483 9.66 -2.94 11.97
CA PHE A 483 10.81 -2.21 12.53
C PHE A 483 11.13 -0.92 11.77
N ARG A 484 11.24 -1.00 10.44
CA ARG A 484 11.59 0.16 9.61
C ARG A 484 10.48 1.22 9.60
N GLN A 485 9.21 0.83 9.52
CA GLN A 485 8.12 1.80 9.50
C GLN A 485 7.92 2.45 10.87
N THR A 486 8.17 1.73 11.97
CA THR A 486 8.19 2.33 13.32
C THR A 486 9.34 3.33 13.49
N GLN A 487 10.52 3.01 12.96
CA GLN A 487 11.63 3.97 12.92
C GLN A 487 11.25 5.23 12.14
N PHE A 488 10.59 5.09 11.01
CA PHE A 488 10.09 6.23 10.23
C PHE A 488 9.00 7.00 10.98
N ALA A 489 8.08 6.32 11.66
CA ALA A 489 7.06 6.96 12.47
C ALA A 489 7.68 7.79 13.62
N GLU A 490 8.70 7.29 14.26
CA GLU A 490 9.40 8.04 15.30
C GLU A 490 10.11 9.29 14.76
N PHE A 491 10.72 9.19 13.56
CA PHE A 491 11.29 10.36 12.90
C PHE A 491 10.20 11.39 12.56
N ASP A 492 9.08 10.94 12.02
CA ASP A 492 7.92 11.77 11.67
C ASP A 492 7.41 12.57 12.89
N LEU A 493 7.22 11.87 14.03
CA LEU A 493 6.84 12.48 15.30
C LEU A 493 7.86 13.53 15.77
N THR A 494 9.15 13.20 15.69
CA THR A 494 10.23 14.10 16.14
C THR A 494 10.29 15.36 15.27
N ALA A 495 10.21 15.20 13.95
CA ALA A 495 10.26 16.33 13.01
C ALA A 495 9.03 17.25 13.14
N HIS A 496 7.82 16.70 13.31
CA HIS A 496 6.63 17.52 13.59
C HIS A 496 6.74 18.24 14.94
N THR A 497 7.25 17.57 15.97
CA THR A 497 7.47 18.19 17.29
C THR A 497 8.44 19.38 17.20
N MET A 498 9.49 19.28 16.38
CA MET A 498 10.38 20.42 16.12
C MET A 498 9.64 21.58 15.44
N ALA A 499 8.83 21.28 14.41
CA ALA A 499 8.03 22.29 13.73
C ALA A 499 7.04 23.01 14.69
N GLU A 500 6.38 22.25 15.56
CA GLU A 500 5.45 22.75 16.58
C GLU A 500 6.12 23.68 17.60
N LYS A 501 7.37 23.37 17.98
CA LYS A 501 8.18 24.17 18.90
C LYS A 501 8.90 25.33 18.21
N GLY A 502 8.87 25.43 16.89
CA GLY A 502 9.63 26.42 16.12
C GLY A 502 11.15 26.19 16.14
N GLU A 503 11.57 24.94 16.35
CA GLU A 503 12.99 24.57 16.33
C GLU A 503 13.54 24.56 14.90
N PRO A 504 14.85 24.88 14.69
CA PRO A 504 15.47 24.89 13.36
C PRO A 504 15.48 23.50 12.70
N MET A 505 14.86 23.38 11.54
CA MET A 505 14.79 22.15 10.74
C MET A 505 15.77 22.25 9.56
N THR A 506 17.07 22.19 9.83
CA THR A 506 18.12 22.19 8.80
C THR A 506 18.43 20.78 8.32
N ALA A 507 19.14 20.65 7.19
CA ALA A 507 19.62 19.34 6.74
C ALA A 507 20.46 18.64 7.82
N GLU A 508 21.32 19.39 8.50
CA GLU A 508 22.20 18.86 9.55
C GLU A 508 21.40 18.36 10.76
N SER A 509 20.39 19.13 11.23
CA SER A 509 19.58 18.74 12.39
C SER A 509 18.73 17.50 12.10
N LEU A 510 18.09 17.44 10.93
CA LEU A 510 17.27 16.30 10.53
C LEU A 510 18.10 15.05 10.24
N MET A 511 19.24 15.18 9.55
CA MET A 511 20.14 14.06 9.28
C MET A 511 20.79 13.53 10.58
N LYS A 512 21.07 14.39 11.56
CA LYS A 512 21.55 13.97 12.87
C LYS A 512 20.53 13.08 13.58
N ILE A 513 19.25 13.47 13.61
CA ILE A 513 18.18 12.66 14.19
C ILE A 513 18.09 11.30 13.50
N CYS A 514 18.13 11.29 12.17
CA CYS A 514 18.12 10.06 11.38
C CYS A 514 19.29 9.13 11.74
N HIS A 515 20.50 9.66 11.79
CA HIS A 515 21.70 8.90 12.17
C HIS A 515 21.59 8.31 13.58
N GLU A 516 21.18 9.12 14.57
CA GLU A 516 21.00 8.68 15.96
C GLU A 516 19.96 7.57 16.07
N GLN A 517 18.87 7.61 15.27
CA GLN A 517 17.89 6.54 15.24
C GLN A 517 18.46 5.24 14.68
N TYR A 518 19.26 5.28 13.58
CA TYR A 518 19.92 4.09 13.06
C TYR A 518 20.88 3.49 14.08
N VAL A 519 21.71 4.32 14.73
CA VAL A 519 22.62 3.88 15.79
C VAL A 519 21.87 3.21 16.93
N ARG A 520 20.75 3.78 17.37
CA ARG A 520 19.93 3.19 18.44
C ARG A 520 19.26 1.88 18.01
N CYS A 521 18.70 1.82 16.81
CA CYS A 521 17.98 0.62 16.34
C CYS A 521 18.93 -0.57 16.15
N TYR A 522 20.08 -0.35 15.53
CA TYR A 522 21.00 -1.41 15.14
C TYR A 522 22.17 -1.63 16.13
N GLY A 523 22.43 -0.68 17.03
CA GLY A 523 23.55 -0.78 17.98
C GLY A 523 24.88 -1.05 17.29
N ASN A 524 25.66 -1.99 17.82
CA ASN A 524 26.95 -2.39 17.27
C ASN A 524 26.85 -3.45 16.16
N THR A 525 25.64 -3.86 15.79
CA THR A 525 25.43 -4.97 14.85
C THR A 525 25.42 -4.53 13.39
N LEU A 526 25.36 -3.24 13.12
CA LEU A 526 25.41 -2.64 11.78
C LEU A 526 26.43 -1.50 11.77
N THR A 527 27.29 -1.47 10.77
CA THR A 527 28.14 -0.31 10.49
C THR A 527 27.28 0.74 9.78
N ILE A 528 27.12 1.91 10.41
CA ILE A 528 26.31 3.00 9.91
C ILE A 528 27.17 3.93 9.07
N ASP A 529 26.99 3.86 7.74
CA ASP A 529 27.66 4.75 6.80
C ASP A 529 27.11 6.17 6.96
N PRO A 530 27.96 7.22 6.93
CA PRO A 530 27.51 8.61 7.09
C PRO A 530 26.44 9.04 6.07
N GLU A 531 26.53 8.51 4.86
CA GLU A 531 25.60 8.78 3.76
C GLU A 531 24.18 8.31 4.07
N LEU A 532 24.02 7.29 4.92
CA LEU A 532 22.71 6.78 5.31
C LEU A 532 21.83 7.84 6.00
N ALA A 533 22.43 8.84 6.61
CA ALA A 533 21.70 9.90 7.32
C ALA A 533 20.75 10.71 6.42
N VAL A 534 21.02 10.78 5.09
CA VAL A 534 20.13 11.46 4.15
C VAL A 534 18.82 10.69 3.88
N GLU A 535 18.73 9.45 4.31
CA GLU A 535 17.55 8.58 4.13
C GLU A 535 16.26 9.29 4.55
N CYS A 536 16.25 9.96 5.70
CA CYS A 536 15.07 10.65 6.21
C CYS A 536 14.60 11.84 5.34
N LEU A 537 15.46 12.40 4.50
CA LEU A 537 15.11 13.52 3.62
C LEU A 537 14.52 13.05 2.28
N ARG A 538 14.70 11.77 1.91
CA ARG A 538 14.29 11.23 0.60
C ARG A 538 13.00 10.40 0.62
N ILE A 539 12.45 10.10 1.80
CA ILE A 539 11.25 9.25 1.92
C ILE A 539 9.99 10.03 1.56
N PRO A 540 9.30 9.69 0.46
CA PRO A 540 8.13 10.44 0.00
C PRO A 540 6.94 10.39 0.97
N HIS A 541 6.88 9.36 1.82
CA HIS A 541 5.81 9.20 2.80
C HIS A 541 5.76 10.31 3.84
N TYR A 542 6.87 10.97 4.16
CA TYR A 542 6.90 12.10 5.09
C TYR A 542 6.16 13.35 4.58
N TYR A 543 5.91 13.42 3.26
CA TYR A 543 5.07 14.47 2.67
C TYR A 543 3.57 14.20 2.84
N ARG A 544 3.24 13.10 3.51
CA ARG A 544 1.91 12.71 4.00
C ARG A 544 2.02 12.38 5.49
N GLY A 545 2.05 13.43 6.33
CA GLY A 545 2.36 13.34 7.75
C GLY A 545 1.58 12.25 8.49
N TYR A 546 2.26 11.56 9.38
CA TYR A 546 1.72 10.49 10.20
C TYR A 546 1.03 9.35 9.40
N TYR A 547 1.62 8.97 8.27
CA TYR A 547 1.05 7.90 7.45
C TYR A 547 1.68 6.54 7.75
N VAL A 548 3.01 6.48 7.92
CA VAL A 548 3.79 5.23 7.89
C VAL A 548 3.54 4.29 9.07
N TYR A 549 3.14 4.79 10.24
CA TYR A 549 2.83 3.98 11.41
C TYR A 549 1.72 2.96 11.14
N ARG A 550 0.80 3.29 10.22
CA ARG A 550 -0.32 2.42 9.83
C ARG A 550 0.13 1.08 9.29
N TYR A 551 1.25 1.05 8.56
CA TYR A 551 1.84 -0.21 8.08
C TYR A 551 2.24 -1.12 9.24
N ALA A 552 2.92 -0.57 10.25
CA ALA A 552 3.37 -1.33 11.40
C ALA A 552 2.21 -1.78 12.29
N ASP A 553 1.27 -0.89 12.60
CA ASP A 553 0.10 -1.19 13.41
C ASP A 553 -0.82 -2.21 12.72
N SER A 554 -1.08 -2.04 11.42
CA SER A 554 -1.88 -3.00 10.65
C SER A 554 -1.23 -4.38 10.62
N TYR A 555 0.11 -4.44 10.44
CA TYR A 555 0.85 -5.70 10.49
C TYR A 555 0.73 -6.37 11.88
N CYS A 556 0.91 -5.61 12.95
CA CYS A 556 0.80 -6.14 14.32
C CYS A 556 -0.62 -6.66 14.62
N ALA A 557 -1.65 -5.92 14.23
CA ALA A 557 -3.04 -6.35 14.35
C ALA A 557 -3.30 -7.62 13.54
N ALA A 558 -2.84 -7.65 12.28
CA ALA A 558 -2.96 -8.81 11.39
C ALA A 558 -2.24 -10.05 11.93
N ALA A 559 -1.02 -9.89 12.48
CA ALA A 559 -0.24 -10.97 13.08
C ALA A 559 -0.95 -11.55 14.31
N ALA A 560 -1.52 -10.70 15.17
CA ALA A 560 -2.30 -11.14 16.32
C ALA A 560 -3.55 -11.94 15.89
N ILE A 561 -4.29 -11.46 14.90
CA ILE A 561 -5.46 -12.15 14.33
C ILE A 561 -5.04 -13.48 13.68
N ALA A 562 -4.01 -13.45 12.82
CA ALA A 562 -3.50 -14.64 12.13
C ALA A 562 -3.05 -15.71 13.12
N ASN A 563 -2.35 -15.34 14.19
CA ASN A 563 -1.91 -16.26 15.24
C ASN A 563 -3.10 -16.98 15.91
N ARG A 564 -4.19 -16.26 16.21
CA ARG A 564 -5.42 -16.82 16.78
C ARG A 564 -6.11 -17.80 15.81
N ILE A 565 -6.14 -17.45 14.51
CA ILE A 565 -6.70 -18.31 13.44
C ILE A 565 -5.86 -19.58 13.27
N ILE A 566 -4.53 -19.46 13.21
CA ILE A 566 -3.59 -20.58 13.04
C ILE A 566 -3.69 -21.54 14.23
N LYS A 567 -3.76 -21.01 15.45
CA LYS A 567 -3.92 -21.80 16.69
C LYS A 567 -5.32 -22.36 16.88
N GLN A 568 -6.26 -22.05 15.99
CA GLN A 568 -7.66 -22.45 16.07
C GLN A 568 -8.30 -22.08 17.43
N GLU A 569 -7.98 -20.90 17.94
CA GLU A 569 -8.55 -20.43 19.20
C GLU A 569 -10.08 -20.39 19.13
N PRO A 570 -10.80 -20.83 20.19
CA PRO A 570 -12.26 -20.79 20.20
C PRO A 570 -12.81 -19.38 19.89
N GLY A 571 -13.71 -19.29 18.93
CA GLY A 571 -14.34 -18.02 18.50
C GLY A 571 -13.50 -17.13 17.57
N ALA A 572 -12.24 -17.49 17.28
CA ALA A 572 -11.38 -16.65 16.43
C ALA A 572 -11.93 -16.47 15.01
N ARG A 573 -12.43 -17.54 14.38
CA ARG A 573 -13.03 -17.49 13.04
C ARG A 573 -14.30 -16.64 13.01
N GLU A 574 -15.18 -16.82 13.98
CA GLU A 574 -16.43 -16.07 14.11
C GLU A 574 -16.15 -14.57 14.31
N GLN A 575 -15.17 -14.22 15.13
CA GLN A 575 -14.74 -12.84 15.36
C GLN A 575 -14.12 -12.25 14.09
N TRP A 576 -13.29 -13.02 13.39
CA TRP A 576 -12.73 -12.63 12.09
C TRP A 576 -13.84 -12.33 11.07
N MET A 577 -14.78 -13.25 10.91
CA MET A 577 -15.89 -13.04 9.96
C MET A 577 -16.79 -11.86 10.34
N LYS A 578 -16.96 -11.59 11.64
CA LYS A 578 -17.65 -10.36 12.09
C LYS A 578 -16.87 -9.12 11.73
N PHE A 579 -15.54 -9.11 11.92
CA PHE A 579 -14.68 -7.99 11.52
C PHE A 579 -14.82 -7.68 10.02
N LEU A 580 -14.70 -8.67 9.14
CA LEU A 580 -14.85 -8.49 7.70
C LEU A 580 -16.22 -7.91 7.30
N LYS A 581 -17.27 -8.24 8.04
CA LYS A 581 -18.65 -7.78 7.82
C LYS A 581 -18.95 -6.42 8.43
N THR A 582 -18.06 -5.86 9.24
CA THR A 582 -18.34 -4.61 9.98
C THR A 582 -18.34 -3.38 9.06
N GLY A 583 -17.53 -3.39 7.99
CA GLY A 583 -17.36 -2.19 7.15
C GLY A 583 -16.94 -0.98 8.00
N ASN A 584 -17.44 0.21 7.65
CA ASN A 584 -17.18 1.46 8.39
C ASN A 584 -18.31 1.81 9.38
N SER A 585 -19.01 0.78 9.93
CA SER A 585 -20.11 1.00 10.88
C SER A 585 -19.64 1.25 12.32
N ARG A 586 -18.32 1.28 12.55
CA ARG A 586 -17.65 1.53 13.83
C ARG A 586 -16.31 2.20 13.60
N TYR A 587 -15.77 2.83 14.63
CA TYR A 587 -14.40 3.33 14.62
C TYR A 587 -13.37 2.18 14.48
N ALA A 588 -12.23 2.48 13.89
CA ALA A 588 -11.18 1.51 13.55
C ALA A 588 -10.76 0.61 14.75
N ILE A 589 -10.57 1.19 15.92
CA ILE A 589 -10.20 0.45 17.15
C ILE A 589 -11.31 -0.54 17.53
N ASP A 590 -12.57 -0.12 17.46
CA ASP A 590 -13.70 -0.99 17.83
C ASP A 590 -13.92 -2.11 16.80
N MET A 591 -13.60 -1.86 15.53
CA MET A 591 -13.56 -2.91 14.51
C MET A 591 -12.52 -3.99 14.87
N LEU A 592 -11.31 -3.59 15.28
CA LEU A 592 -10.27 -4.54 15.68
C LEU A 592 -10.62 -5.29 16.97
N LYS A 593 -11.31 -4.64 17.91
CA LYS A 593 -11.85 -5.32 19.09
C LYS A 593 -12.88 -6.40 18.72
N VAL A 594 -13.66 -6.22 17.66
CA VAL A 594 -14.54 -7.28 17.12
C VAL A 594 -13.73 -8.49 16.68
N ALA A 595 -12.55 -8.28 16.07
CA ALA A 595 -11.61 -9.34 15.72
C ALA A 595 -10.87 -9.94 16.94
N GLY A 596 -11.10 -9.40 18.15
CA GLY A 596 -10.45 -9.82 19.40
C GLY A 596 -9.07 -9.21 19.62
N VAL A 597 -8.76 -8.09 18.95
CA VAL A 597 -7.48 -7.38 19.05
C VAL A 597 -7.72 -5.94 19.51
N ASP A 598 -7.08 -5.54 20.60
CA ASP A 598 -7.18 -4.19 21.16
C ASP A 598 -5.85 -3.44 20.97
N MET A 599 -5.78 -2.59 19.94
CA MET A 599 -4.61 -1.79 19.62
C MET A 599 -4.37 -0.62 20.58
N THR A 600 -5.26 -0.36 21.53
CA THR A 600 -5.01 0.61 22.60
C THR A 600 -4.02 0.10 23.65
N THR A 601 -3.68 -1.18 23.59
CA THR A 601 -2.71 -1.86 24.46
C THR A 601 -1.43 -2.21 23.68
N SER A 602 -0.33 -2.51 24.38
CA SER A 602 0.91 -3.01 23.76
C SER A 602 0.82 -4.44 23.25
N LYS A 603 -0.18 -5.19 23.72
CA LYS A 603 -0.27 -6.65 23.50
C LYS A 603 -0.17 -7.09 22.03
N PRO A 604 -0.88 -6.49 21.05
CA PRO A 604 -0.76 -6.91 19.64
C PRO A 604 0.65 -6.71 19.07
N VAL A 605 1.33 -5.64 19.49
CA VAL A 605 2.71 -5.35 19.07
C VAL A 605 3.67 -6.36 19.75
N GLU A 606 3.48 -6.68 21.02
CA GLU A 606 4.26 -7.70 21.73
C GLU A 606 4.08 -9.09 21.10
N GLU A 607 2.87 -9.45 20.68
CA GLU A 607 2.59 -10.72 19.97
C GLU A 607 3.31 -10.78 18.61
N ALA A 608 3.38 -9.66 17.87
CA ALA A 608 4.16 -9.58 16.65
C ALA A 608 5.66 -9.73 16.93
N MET A 609 6.19 -9.12 18.00
CA MET A 609 7.59 -9.27 18.39
C MET A 609 7.90 -10.72 18.80
N ALA A 610 7.00 -11.39 19.52
CA ALA A 610 7.14 -12.80 19.86
C ALA A 610 7.12 -13.72 18.63
N LEU A 611 6.33 -13.39 17.61
CA LEU A 611 6.37 -14.06 16.31
C LEU A 611 7.75 -13.92 15.65
N PHE A 612 8.28 -12.69 15.61
CA PHE A 612 9.61 -12.42 15.06
C PHE A 612 10.70 -13.22 15.78
N GLU A 613 10.68 -13.22 17.12
CA GLU A 613 11.65 -13.96 17.94
C GLU A 613 11.61 -15.47 17.68
N ARG A 614 10.41 -16.04 17.59
CA ARG A 614 10.22 -17.46 17.27
C ARG A 614 10.78 -17.80 15.89
N LEU A 615 10.40 -17.02 14.87
CA LEU A 615 10.90 -17.22 13.49
C LEU A 615 12.43 -17.09 13.44
N LEU A 616 12.99 -16.09 14.11
CA LEU A 616 14.44 -15.89 14.16
C LEU A 616 15.15 -17.07 14.82
N SER A 617 14.62 -17.56 15.95
CA SER A 617 15.18 -18.74 16.65
C SER A 617 15.11 -20.02 15.81
N ASP A 618 14.06 -20.16 14.99
CA ASP A 618 13.93 -21.29 14.08
C ASP A 618 14.89 -21.16 12.89
N LEU A 619 15.09 -19.93 12.36
CA LEU A 619 16.08 -19.68 11.29
C LEU A 619 17.51 -19.96 11.77
N GLU A 620 17.88 -19.55 12.99
CA GLU A 620 19.20 -19.80 13.58
C GLU A 620 19.54 -21.30 13.71
N LYS A 621 18.54 -22.16 13.92
CA LYS A 621 18.73 -23.63 13.96
C LYS A 621 18.94 -24.24 12.58
N LEU A 622 18.44 -23.58 11.53
CA LEU A 622 18.51 -24.07 10.16
C LEU A 622 19.77 -23.59 9.41
N LEU A 623 20.40 -22.49 9.87
CA LEU A 623 21.60 -21.87 9.28
C LEU A 623 22.84 -22.07 10.15
#